data_d08b9672b22a63888e29956cff46db06
#
_entry.id   d08b9672b22a63888e29956cff46db06
#
_cell.length_a   1.000
_cell.length_b   1.000
_cell.length_c   1.000
_cell.angle_alpha   90.00
_cell.angle_beta   90.00
_cell.angle_gamma   90.00
#
_symmetry.space_group_name_H-M   'P 1'
#
loop_
_entity.id
_entity.type
_entity.pdbx_description
1 polymer ?
#
loop_
_entity_poly.entity_id
_entity_poly.type
_entity_poly.pdbx_seq_one_letter_code
_entity_poly.pdbx_strand_id
1 'polypeptide(L)'
;KTPKVPRKIKGIEALFLRKQIFEDEFINDIAKQYDITDVVIEEPLLSSNNVNTVATLLRFNGMISEAIYRIIGVVPNFISSYDARMYSFPELVSLRKYNKKGEQYSLKHIMDAIKKDNIVLFGAYPFDVDKKTVMMNMVNEMYGENSISWILDKEGELKKENYDACDSLICALA
;
A
#
# COMPACT_ATOMS: atom_id res chain seq x y z
N LYS A 1 1.70 2.66 9.45
CA LYS A 1 2.96 1.91 9.70
C LYS A 1 2.80 1.02 10.91
N THR A 2 3.15 -0.27 10.82
CA THR A 2 3.00 -1.22 11.93
C THR A 2 3.72 -0.71 13.19
N PRO A 3 3.06 -0.66 14.36
CA PRO A 3 3.67 -0.18 15.59
C PRO A 3 4.95 -0.95 15.95
N LYS A 4 5.94 -0.23 16.47
CA LYS A 4 7.20 -0.83 16.90
C LYS A 4 7.05 -1.42 18.30
N VAL A 5 7.53 -2.65 18.48
CA VAL A 5 7.60 -3.32 19.79
C VAL A 5 9.04 -3.62 20.16
N PRO A 6 9.37 -3.77 21.46
CA PRO A 6 10.72 -4.12 21.90
C PRO A 6 11.23 -5.40 21.22
N ARG A 7 12.48 -5.40 20.77
CA ARG A 7 13.09 -6.52 20.01
C ARG A 7 13.10 -7.87 20.76
N LYS A 8 13.02 -7.84 22.09
CA LYS A 8 12.96 -9.05 22.93
C LYS A 8 11.62 -9.78 22.85
N ILE A 9 10.52 -9.07 22.49
CA ILE A 9 9.19 -9.64 22.34
C ILE A 9 9.05 -10.16 20.91
N LYS A 10 8.64 -11.41 20.75
CA LYS A 10 8.61 -12.09 19.45
C LYS A 10 7.31 -12.91 19.27
N GLY A 11 7.11 -13.39 18.05
CA GLY A 11 6.00 -14.27 17.72
C GLY A 11 4.64 -13.65 17.96
N ILE A 12 3.72 -14.45 18.51
CA ILE A 12 2.32 -14.02 18.71
C ILE A 12 2.20 -12.92 19.76
N GLU A 13 3.03 -12.92 20.78
CA GLU A 13 3.05 -11.86 21.82
C GLU A 13 3.35 -10.49 21.20
N ALA A 14 4.30 -10.43 20.26
CA ALA A 14 4.60 -9.20 19.54
C ALA A 14 3.42 -8.71 18.69
N LEU A 15 2.62 -9.62 18.14
CA LEU A 15 1.41 -9.25 17.38
C LEU A 15 0.32 -8.69 18.31
N PHE A 16 0.09 -9.31 19.45
CA PHE A 16 -0.86 -8.78 20.44
C PHE A 16 -0.48 -7.40 20.93
N LEU A 17 0.80 -7.17 21.24
CA LEU A 17 1.26 -5.86 21.68
C LEU A 17 1.13 -4.80 20.59
N ARG A 18 1.45 -5.14 19.33
CA ARG A 18 1.22 -4.23 18.19
C ARG A 18 -0.25 -3.90 17.99
N LYS A 19 -1.12 -4.92 18.11
CA LYS A 19 -2.57 -4.73 18.03
C LYS A 19 -3.06 -3.78 19.13
N GLN A 20 -2.62 -3.97 20.37
CA GLN A 20 -2.96 -3.12 21.49
C GLN A 20 -2.50 -1.66 21.28
N ILE A 21 -1.25 -1.44 20.87
CA ILE A 21 -0.74 -0.10 20.54
C ILE A 21 -1.58 0.54 19.43
N PHE A 22 -1.96 -0.24 18.41
CA PHE A 22 -2.79 0.27 17.31
C PHE A 22 -4.20 0.64 17.77
N GLU A 23 -4.80 -0.14 18.66
CA GLU A 23 -6.09 0.20 19.27
C GLU A 23 -6.02 1.49 20.08
N ASP A 24 -5.03 1.58 20.97
CA ASP A 24 -4.93 2.67 21.93
C ASP A 24 -4.53 3.99 21.28
N GLU A 25 -3.53 3.95 20.37
CA GLU A 25 -2.95 5.16 19.78
C GLU A 25 -3.63 5.59 18.46
N PHE A 26 -4.44 4.74 17.84
CA PHE A 26 -5.00 5.01 16.52
C PHE A 26 -6.51 4.80 16.45
N ILE A 27 -7.02 3.57 16.65
CA ILE A 27 -8.44 3.27 16.43
C ILE A 27 -9.32 4.08 17.40
N ASN A 28 -8.97 4.09 18.68
CA ASN A 28 -9.75 4.79 19.70
C ASN A 28 -9.77 6.31 19.47
N ASP A 29 -8.67 6.90 19.01
CA ASP A 29 -8.61 8.34 18.76
C ASP A 29 -9.40 8.73 17.51
N ILE A 30 -9.30 7.95 16.44
CA ILE A 30 -10.06 8.17 15.22
C ILE A 30 -11.56 7.98 15.46
N ALA A 31 -11.95 6.92 16.16
CA ALA A 31 -13.36 6.65 16.48
C ALA A 31 -14.02 7.75 17.34
N LYS A 32 -13.23 8.49 18.13
CA LYS A 32 -13.73 9.64 18.91
C LYS A 32 -13.89 10.90 18.07
N GLN A 33 -13.09 11.05 17.01
CA GLN A 33 -13.00 12.29 16.25
C GLN A 33 -13.89 12.27 14.99
N TYR A 34 -14.15 11.09 14.45
CA TYR A 34 -14.81 10.93 13.16
C TYR A 34 -15.91 9.88 13.22
N ASP A 35 -16.99 10.12 12.49
CA ASP A 35 -18.01 9.11 12.20
C ASP A 35 -17.54 8.27 11.00
N ILE A 36 -17.02 7.07 11.28
CA ILE A 36 -16.40 6.21 10.29
C ILE A 36 -17.45 5.25 9.76
N THR A 37 -17.76 5.36 8.47
CA THR A 37 -18.74 4.50 7.78
C THR A 37 -18.09 3.31 7.11
N ASP A 38 -16.85 3.47 6.65
CA ASP A 38 -16.14 2.46 5.87
C ASP A 38 -14.69 2.33 6.30
N VAL A 39 -14.18 1.12 6.28
CA VAL A 39 -12.76 0.81 6.54
C VAL A 39 -12.26 -0.15 5.47
N VAL A 40 -11.12 0.19 4.88
CA VAL A 40 -10.44 -0.67 3.90
C VAL A 40 -9.06 -1.05 4.42
N ILE A 41 -8.71 -2.31 4.30
CA ILE A 41 -7.40 -2.86 4.67
C ILE A 41 -6.75 -3.47 3.43
N GLU A 42 -5.49 -3.12 3.19
CA GLU A 42 -4.71 -3.75 2.13
C GLU A 42 -4.47 -5.23 2.45
N GLU A 43 -4.79 -6.10 1.48
CA GLU A 43 -4.50 -7.53 1.58
C GLU A 43 -2.99 -7.81 1.53
N PRO A 44 -2.49 -8.75 2.34
CA PRO A 44 -1.12 -9.24 2.20
C PRO A 44 -0.93 -9.93 0.84
N LEU A 45 0.23 -9.72 0.22
CA LEU A 45 0.60 -10.42 -1.01
C LEU A 45 0.72 -11.94 -0.76
N LEU A 46 -0.30 -12.70 -1.11
CA LEU A 46 -0.34 -14.16 -0.94
C LEU A 46 0.70 -14.90 -1.79
N SER A 47 1.20 -14.26 -2.85
CA SER A 47 2.24 -14.79 -3.74
C SER A 47 3.67 -14.57 -3.25
N SER A 48 3.86 -14.09 -2.02
CA SER A 48 5.19 -13.91 -1.44
C SER A 48 5.87 -15.26 -1.21
N ASN A 49 7.15 -15.35 -1.57
CA ASN A 49 7.99 -16.53 -1.34
C ASN A 49 8.23 -16.80 0.17
N ASN A 50 7.88 -15.86 1.05
CA ASN A 50 8.04 -16.02 2.49
C ASN A 50 6.69 -16.32 3.17
N VAL A 51 6.33 -17.59 3.22
CA VAL A 51 5.09 -18.09 3.84
C VAL A 51 4.92 -17.61 5.29
N ASN A 52 6.00 -17.54 6.06
CA ASN A 52 5.93 -17.09 7.46
C ASN A 52 5.55 -15.61 7.56
N THR A 53 6.06 -14.77 6.65
CA THR A 53 5.68 -13.36 6.59
C THR A 53 4.20 -13.21 6.23
N VAL A 54 3.74 -13.93 5.20
CA VAL A 54 2.33 -13.93 4.80
C VAL A 54 1.42 -14.37 5.94
N ALA A 55 1.74 -15.50 6.60
CA ALA A 55 0.98 -16.00 7.73
C ALA A 55 0.92 -15.00 8.90
N THR A 56 2.02 -14.30 9.15
CA THR A 56 2.09 -13.26 10.20
C THR A 56 1.22 -12.06 9.86
N LEU A 57 1.24 -11.60 8.60
CA LEU A 57 0.42 -10.49 8.14
C LEU A 57 -1.07 -10.84 8.16
N LEU A 58 -1.45 -12.05 7.70
CA LEU A 58 -2.84 -12.52 7.75
C LEU A 58 -3.38 -12.57 9.19
N ARG A 59 -2.58 -13.10 10.14
CA ARG A 59 -2.96 -13.10 11.56
C ARG A 59 -3.14 -11.69 12.09
N PHE A 60 -2.23 -10.79 11.74
CA PHE A 60 -2.30 -9.39 12.18
C PHE A 60 -3.52 -8.68 11.58
N ASN A 61 -3.80 -8.86 10.28
CA ASN A 61 -4.99 -8.31 9.64
C ASN A 61 -6.29 -8.80 10.31
N GLY A 62 -6.38 -10.09 10.64
CA GLY A 62 -7.53 -10.63 11.38
C GLY A 62 -7.69 -10.00 12.76
N MET A 63 -6.59 -9.78 13.49
CA MET A 63 -6.61 -9.13 14.79
C MET A 63 -7.02 -7.65 14.72
N ILE A 64 -6.56 -6.93 13.68
CA ILE A 64 -6.94 -5.53 13.44
C ILE A 64 -8.40 -5.43 13.01
N SER A 65 -8.87 -6.32 12.15
CA SER A 65 -10.28 -6.37 11.71
C SER A 65 -11.23 -6.58 12.89
N GLU A 66 -10.90 -7.50 13.80
CA GLU A 66 -11.66 -7.70 15.04
C GLU A 66 -11.69 -6.42 15.89
N ALA A 67 -10.54 -5.77 16.04
CA ALA A 67 -10.45 -4.54 16.82
C ALA A 67 -11.29 -3.41 16.22
N ILE A 68 -11.22 -3.22 14.90
CA ILE A 68 -12.02 -2.22 14.17
C ILE A 68 -13.52 -2.50 14.37
N TYR A 69 -13.95 -3.73 14.11
CA TYR A 69 -15.35 -4.10 14.28
C TYR A 69 -15.85 -3.89 15.72
N ARG A 70 -15.06 -4.27 16.70
CA ARG A 70 -15.44 -4.13 18.12
C ARG A 70 -15.50 -2.67 18.59
N ILE A 71 -14.61 -1.79 18.08
CA ILE A 71 -14.50 -0.40 18.53
C ILE A 71 -15.37 0.54 17.70
N ILE A 72 -15.39 0.37 16.39
CA ILE A 72 -16.06 1.25 15.42
C ILE A 72 -17.44 0.70 15.01
N GLY A 73 -17.62 -0.63 15.04
CA GLY A 73 -18.84 -1.29 14.56
C GLY A 73 -18.86 -1.56 13.05
N VAL A 74 -17.79 -1.25 12.33
CA VAL A 74 -17.68 -1.44 10.88
C VAL A 74 -16.90 -2.71 10.56
N VAL A 75 -17.40 -3.52 9.63
CA VAL A 75 -16.67 -4.69 9.11
C VAL A 75 -15.71 -4.19 8.01
N PRO A 76 -14.38 -4.35 8.18
CA PRO A 76 -13.44 -3.89 7.17
C PRO A 76 -13.56 -4.65 5.86
N ASN A 77 -13.46 -3.93 4.74
CA ASN A 77 -13.26 -4.49 3.42
C ASN A 77 -11.77 -4.73 3.16
N PHE A 78 -11.45 -5.70 2.33
CA PHE A 78 -10.08 -5.99 1.93
C PHE A 78 -9.89 -5.72 0.45
N ILE A 79 -8.76 -5.11 0.10
CA ILE A 79 -8.42 -4.83 -1.28
C ILE A 79 -6.94 -5.19 -1.54
N SER A 80 -6.66 -5.79 -2.70
CA SER A 80 -5.28 -5.98 -3.11
C SER A 80 -4.65 -4.66 -3.56
N SER A 81 -3.34 -4.50 -3.33
CA SER A 81 -2.61 -3.32 -3.82
C SER A 81 -2.65 -3.18 -5.35
N TYR A 82 -2.88 -4.28 -6.06
CA TYR A 82 -3.08 -4.26 -7.51
C TYR A 82 -4.43 -3.64 -7.87
N ASP A 83 -5.51 -4.13 -7.27
CA ASP A 83 -6.87 -3.64 -7.57
C ASP A 83 -7.04 -2.19 -7.14
N ALA A 84 -6.54 -1.81 -5.95
CA ALA A 84 -6.55 -0.42 -5.48
C ALA A 84 -5.87 0.53 -6.49
N ARG A 85 -4.70 0.14 -7.00
CA ARG A 85 -4.00 0.92 -8.02
C ARG A 85 -4.75 0.97 -9.34
N MET A 86 -5.28 -0.15 -9.80
CA MET A 86 -6.02 -0.22 -11.08
C MET A 86 -7.31 0.59 -11.03
N TYR A 87 -7.93 0.67 -9.85
CA TYR A 87 -9.09 1.53 -9.64
C TYR A 87 -8.71 3.01 -9.68
N SER A 88 -7.69 3.41 -8.93
CA SER A 88 -7.30 4.82 -8.80
C SER A 88 -6.60 5.36 -10.05
N PHE A 89 -5.80 4.52 -10.71
CA PHE A 89 -4.97 4.90 -11.88
C PHE A 89 -5.00 3.80 -12.93
N PRO A 90 -6.16 3.62 -13.62
CA PRO A 90 -6.33 2.55 -14.60
C PRO A 90 -5.38 2.67 -15.81
N GLU A 91 -4.85 3.86 -16.08
CA GLU A 91 -3.86 4.11 -17.12
C GLU A 91 -2.46 3.59 -16.77
N LEU A 92 -2.21 3.19 -15.50
CA LEU A 92 -0.92 2.69 -15.08
C LEU A 92 -0.84 1.16 -15.17
N VAL A 93 -0.04 0.66 -16.09
CA VAL A 93 0.25 -0.77 -16.20
C VAL A 93 1.70 -1.05 -15.85
N SER A 94 1.89 -1.99 -14.91
CA SER A 94 3.20 -2.49 -14.56
C SER A 94 3.56 -3.67 -15.47
N LEU A 95 4.53 -3.48 -16.35
CA LEU A 95 5.12 -4.57 -17.11
C LEU A 95 6.31 -5.18 -16.36
N ARG A 96 6.44 -6.51 -16.44
CA ARG A 96 7.61 -7.19 -15.91
C ARG A 96 8.78 -6.95 -16.88
N LYS A 97 9.95 -6.64 -16.32
CA LYS A 97 11.19 -6.50 -17.08
C LYS A 97 11.61 -7.81 -17.76
N TYR A 98 11.28 -8.93 -17.12
CA TYR A 98 11.62 -10.27 -17.57
C TYR A 98 10.37 -11.14 -17.71
N ASN A 99 10.39 -12.02 -18.71
CA ASN A 99 9.37 -13.04 -18.89
C ASN A 99 9.47 -14.15 -17.82
N LYS A 100 8.55 -15.12 -17.85
CA LYS A 100 8.55 -16.25 -16.90
C LYS A 100 9.80 -17.14 -17.01
N LYS A 101 10.55 -17.06 -18.14
CA LYS A 101 11.80 -17.81 -18.36
C LYS A 101 13.04 -17.04 -17.90
N GLY A 102 12.88 -15.82 -17.37
CA GLY A 102 13.99 -14.97 -16.97
C GLY A 102 14.64 -14.20 -18.14
N GLU A 103 14.06 -14.24 -19.34
CA GLU A 103 14.54 -13.49 -20.49
C GLU A 103 13.94 -12.08 -20.49
N GLN A 104 14.75 -11.08 -20.79
CA GLN A 104 14.31 -9.69 -20.85
C GLN A 104 13.38 -9.46 -22.04
N TYR A 105 12.25 -8.79 -21.83
CA TYR A 105 11.39 -8.37 -22.94
C TYR A 105 12.12 -7.39 -23.85
N SER A 106 11.93 -7.55 -25.16
CA SER A 106 12.50 -6.65 -26.14
C SER A 106 11.88 -5.26 -26.04
N LEU A 107 12.67 -4.23 -26.36
CA LEU A 107 12.18 -2.85 -26.42
C LEU A 107 10.95 -2.72 -27.34
N LYS A 108 10.96 -3.43 -28.47
CA LYS A 108 9.82 -3.47 -29.40
C LYS A 108 8.55 -3.95 -28.70
N HIS A 109 8.61 -5.06 -27.94
CA HIS A 109 7.46 -5.60 -27.21
C HIS A 109 6.89 -4.59 -26.23
N ILE A 110 7.74 -3.90 -25.48
CA ILE A 110 7.33 -2.87 -24.53
C ILE A 110 6.66 -1.70 -25.25
N MET A 111 7.26 -1.19 -26.31
CA MET A 111 6.72 -0.08 -27.09
C MET A 111 5.40 -0.43 -27.80
N ASP A 112 5.24 -1.65 -28.27
CA ASP A 112 3.99 -2.12 -28.87
C ASP A 112 2.87 -2.22 -27.80
N ALA A 113 3.18 -2.64 -26.58
CA ALA A 113 2.23 -2.65 -25.47
C ALA A 113 1.79 -1.23 -25.10
N ILE A 114 2.71 -0.28 -24.99
CA ILE A 114 2.42 1.13 -24.73
C ILE A 114 1.47 1.71 -25.79
N LYS A 115 1.79 1.50 -27.07
CA LYS A 115 0.99 2.02 -28.18
C LYS A 115 -0.41 1.45 -28.21
N LYS A 116 -0.53 0.14 -27.92
CA LYS A 116 -1.81 -0.56 -27.95
C LYS A 116 -2.79 -0.06 -26.91
N ASP A 117 -2.32 0.14 -25.70
CA ASP A 117 -3.16 0.40 -24.53
C ASP A 117 -3.15 1.88 -24.11
N ASN A 118 -2.33 2.73 -24.76
CA ASN A 118 -2.17 4.16 -24.46
C ASN A 118 -1.90 4.42 -22.95
N ILE A 119 -0.97 3.64 -22.37
CA ILE A 119 -0.72 3.56 -20.93
C ILE A 119 0.65 4.10 -20.56
N VAL A 120 0.79 4.52 -19.31
CA VAL A 120 2.08 4.82 -18.70
C VAL A 120 2.66 3.54 -18.09
N LEU A 121 3.90 3.20 -18.44
CA LEU A 121 4.62 2.02 -17.94
C LEU A 121 5.62 2.42 -16.85
N PHE A 122 5.67 1.61 -15.80
CA PHE A 122 6.71 1.71 -14.79
C PHE A 122 7.26 0.32 -14.43
N GLY A 123 8.49 0.30 -13.91
CA GLY A 123 9.17 -0.96 -13.57
C GLY A 123 9.49 -1.85 -14.75
N ALA A 124 9.46 -1.33 -15.99
CA ALA A 124 9.78 -2.03 -17.21
C ALA A 124 10.99 -1.43 -17.92
N TYR A 125 11.83 -2.29 -18.52
CA TYR A 125 12.91 -1.83 -19.39
C TYR A 125 12.33 -1.19 -20.68
N PRO A 126 12.84 -0.07 -21.19
CA PRO A 126 13.97 0.73 -20.69
C PRO A 126 13.62 1.77 -19.64
N PHE A 127 12.39 1.82 -19.18
CA PHE A 127 11.86 2.90 -18.36
C PHE A 127 12.08 2.71 -16.87
N ASP A 128 12.84 1.83 -16.42
CA ASP A 128 13.25 1.44 -15.06
C ASP A 128 12.85 2.44 -13.93
N VAL A 129 11.58 2.83 -13.90
CA VAL A 129 11.04 3.81 -12.98
C VAL A 129 10.56 3.12 -11.73
N ASP A 130 10.87 3.67 -10.57
CA ASP A 130 10.33 3.17 -9.30
C ASP A 130 8.81 3.41 -9.23
N LYS A 131 8.08 2.32 -9.23
CA LYS A 131 6.62 2.29 -9.18
C LYS A 131 6.03 3.12 -8.04
N LYS A 132 6.60 3.01 -6.83
CA LYS A 132 6.10 3.73 -5.67
C LYS A 132 6.32 5.23 -5.78
N THR A 133 7.41 5.65 -6.37
CA THR A 133 7.67 7.07 -6.67
C THR A 133 6.67 7.62 -7.67
N VAL A 134 6.38 6.90 -8.76
CA VAL A 134 5.37 7.32 -9.73
C VAL A 134 4.01 7.50 -9.07
N MET A 135 3.57 6.51 -8.28
CA MET A 135 2.29 6.57 -7.60
C MET A 135 2.23 7.71 -6.56
N MET A 136 3.31 7.95 -5.83
CA MET A 136 3.39 9.07 -4.89
C MET A 136 3.24 10.41 -5.60
N ASN A 137 3.89 10.60 -6.73
CA ASN A 137 3.77 11.83 -7.52
C ASN A 137 2.34 12.01 -8.05
N MET A 138 1.71 10.94 -8.55
CA MET A 138 0.31 11.01 -9.03
C MET A 138 -0.67 11.33 -7.90
N VAL A 139 -0.51 10.77 -6.72
CA VAL A 139 -1.31 11.12 -5.53
C VAL A 139 -1.09 12.59 -5.16
N ASN A 140 0.15 13.09 -5.21
CA ASN A 140 0.46 14.48 -4.94
C ASN A 140 -0.19 15.42 -5.98
N GLU A 141 -0.16 15.06 -7.26
CA GLU A 141 -0.84 15.82 -8.32
C GLU A 141 -2.36 15.82 -8.13
N MET A 142 -2.97 14.69 -7.74
CA MET A 142 -4.41 14.56 -7.54
C MET A 142 -4.93 15.43 -6.39
N TYR A 143 -4.24 15.44 -5.26
CA TYR A 143 -4.68 16.13 -4.05
C TYR A 143 -4.05 17.51 -3.83
N GLY A 144 -2.97 17.82 -4.53
CA GLY A 144 -2.20 19.05 -4.39
C GLY A 144 -1.32 19.07 -3.12
N GLU A 145 -0.38 20.01 -3.12
CA GLU A 145 0.66 20.09 -2.10
C GLU A 145 0.14 20.40 -0.68
N ASN A 146 -1.03 21.03 -0.56
CA ASN A 146 -1.57 21.50 0.72
C ASN A 146 -2.63 20.58 1.34
N SER A 147 -3.06 19.54 0.63
CA SER A 147 -4.12 18.64 1.09
C SER A 147 -3.60 17.49 1.94
N ILE A 148 -2.33 17.17 1.82
CA ILE A 148 -1.67 16.08 2.54
C ILE A 148 -0.41 16.63 3.22
N SER A 149 -0.20 16.26 4.48
CA SER A 149 1.03 16.62 5.20
C SER A 149 2.20 15.75 4.75
N TRP A 150 2.78 16.09 3.61
CA TRP A 150 3.90 15.37 3.04
C TRP A 150 5.19 15.54 3.87
N ILE A 151 5.96 14.47 3.97
CA ILE A 151 7.32 14.51 4.51
C ILE A 151 8.26 14.87 3.36
N LEU A 152 8.87 16.05 3.44
CA LEU A 152 9.81 16.56 2.45
C LEU A 152 11.25 16.35 2.93
N ASP A 153 12.18 16.28 2.00
CA ASP A 153 13.61 16.37 2.29
C ASP A 153 14.08 17.84 2.35
N LYS A 154 15.39 18.04 2.44
CA LYS A 154 15.97 19.39 2.56
C LYS A 154 15.87 20.21 1.27
N GLU A 155 15.74 19.54 0.15
CA GLU A 155 15.58 20.08 -1.19
C GLU A 155 14.09 20.35 -1.54
N GLY A 156 13.15 19.94 -0.67
CA GLY A 156 11.71 20.07 -0.89
C GLY A 156 11.07 18.90 -1.65
N GLU A 157 11.83 17.82 -1.89
CA GLU A 157 11.35 16.65 -2.59
C GLU A 157 10.61 15.66 -1.67
N LEU A 158 9.66 14.90 -2.23
CA LEU A 158 8.87 13.92 -1.50
C LEU A 158 9.72 12.72 -1.04
N LYS A 159 9.77 12.47 0.26
CA LYS A 159 10.49 11.33 0.82
C LYS A 159 9.75 10.01 0.62
N LYS A 160 10.51 8.91 0.58
CA LYS A 160 10.00 7.54 0.50
C LYS A 160 9.13 7.14 1.70
N GLU A 161 9.24 7.82 2.83
CA GLU A 161 8.38 7.64 4.00
C GLU A 161 6.90 7.92 3.71
N ASN A 162 6.60 8.68 2.64
CA ASN A 162 5.23 8.94 2.20
C ASN A 162 4.57 7.76 1.47
N TYR A 163 5.30 6.73 1.09
CA TYR A 163 4.75 5.59 0.34
C TYR A 163 3.59 4.90 1.08
N ASP A 164 3.72 4.70 2.40
CA ASP A 164 2.67 4.08 3.20
C ASP A 164 1.38 4.94 3.22
N ALA A 165 1.50 6.27 3.18
CA ALA A 165 0.36 7.19 3.10
C ALA A 165 -0.31 7.12 1.72
N CYS A 166 0.48 7.07 0.65
CA CYS A 166 -0.03 6.92 -0.71
C CYS A 166 -0.76 5.59 -0.90
N ASP A 167 -0.18 4.49 -0.45
CA ASP A 167 -0.80 3.16 -0.51
C ASP A 167 -2.16 3.17 0.25
N SER A 168 -2.23 3.83 1.41
CA SER A 168 -3.47 3.96 2.20
C SER A 168 -4.54 4.78 1.49
N LEU A 169 -4.15 5.92 0.87
CA LEU A 169 -5.08 6.76 0.11
C LEU A 169 -5.64 6.03 -1.11
N ILE A 170 -4.80 5.31 -1.85
CA ILE A 170 -5.20 4.54 -3.01
C ILE A 170 -6.18 3.43 -2.62
N CYS A 171 -5.96 2.75 -1.50
CA CYS A 171 -6.90 1.77 -0.96
C CYS A 171 -8.24 2.40 -0.57
N ALA A 172 -8.22 3.62 -0.04
CA ALA A 172 -9.45 4.32 0.36
C ALA A 172 -10.27 4.87 -0.82
N LEU A 173 -9.64 5.06 -1.99
CA LEU A 173 -10.31 5.49 -3.22
C LEU A 173 -11.00 4.34 -3.96
N ALA A 174 -10.56 3.11 -3.75
CA ALA A 174 -11.04 1.92 -4.43
C ALA A 174 -12.23 1.27 -3.71
#